data_d75f3c2412cd6d5177b3eca9409142cf
#
_entry.id   d75f3c2412cd6d5177b3eca9409142cf
#
_cell.length_a   1.000
_cell.length_b   1.000
_cell.length_c   1.000
_cell.angle_alpha   90.00
_cell.angle_beta   90.00
_cell.angle_gamma   90.00
#
_symmetry.space_group_name_H-M   'P 1'
#
loop_
_entity.id
_entity.type
_entity.pdbx_description
1 polymer ?
#
loop_
_entity_poly.entity_id
_entity_poly.type
_entity_poly.pdbx_seq_one_letter_code
_entity_poly.pdbx_strand_id
1 'polypeptide(L)'
;MAFEFPIRVYWEDTDAGGAVFYGNYLKFMERARTEWLRVQGIEQRQLQEQMGGMFIVSHAQLEYLLPAHLDDQLLVTAERQSKGGASLTIRQQVLRASADGGATPPTLLCEGKIRIGWVDGTTMRPARIPNRILEQFS
;
A
#
# COMPACT_ATOMS: atom_id res chain seq x y z
N MET A 1 -1.32 7.46 13.93
CA MET A 1 -1.17 8.18 12.66
C MET A 1 -0.85 7.21 11.55
N ALA A 2 -1.37 7.49 10.37
CA ALA A 2 -1.09 6.64 9.22
C ALA A 2 0.36 6.84 8.74
N PHE A 3 0.97 5.76 8.30
CA PHE A 3 2.26 5.82 7.62
C PHE A 3 2.08 6.54 6.27
N GLU A 4 3.01 7.39 5.90
CA GLU A 4 2.98 8.12 4.63
C GLU A 4 4.27 7.86 3.85
N PHE A 5 4.13 7.56 2.57
CA PHE A 5 5.26 7.30 1.69
C PHE A 5 5.19 8.25 0.49
N PRO A 6 6.23 9.07 0.25
CA PRO A 6 6.21 10.03 -0.87
C PRO A 6 6.52 9.34 -2.20
N ILE A 7 5.77 9.70 -3.23
CA ILE A 7 5.96 9.20 -4.60
C ILE A 7 5.84 10.38 -5.56
N ARG A 8 6.80 10.49 -6.48
CA ARG A 8 6.72 11.42 -7.60
C ARG A 8 6.09 10.72 -8.79
N VAL A 9 5.20 11.40 -9.51
CA VAL A 9 4.61 10.87 -10.73
C VAL A 9 5.57 11.09 -11.90
N TYR A 10 5.94 10.01 -12.57
CA TYR A 10 6.86 10.02 -13.72
C TYR A 10 6.07 9.81 -15.04
N TRP A 11 6.75 10.01 -16.15
CA TRP A 11 6.17 9.75 -17.48
C TRP A 11 5.57 8.35 -17.59
N GLU A 12 6.29 7.34 -17.10
CA GLU A 12 5.84 5.95 -17.18
C GLU A 12 4.56 5.67 -16.40
N ASP A 13 4.19 6.56 -15.49
CA ASP A 13 2.97 6.39 -14.68
C ASP A 13 1.74 6.96 -15.36
N THR A 14 1.90 7.74 -16.43
CA THR A 14 0.82 8.50 -17.04
C THR A 14 0.31 7.88 -18.32
N ASP A 15 -0.93 8.22 -18.65
CA ASP A 15 -1.51 7.91 -19.95
C ASP A 15 -1.19 9.04 -20.96
N ALA A 16 -1.75 8.94 -22.17
CA ALA A 16 -1.49 9.91 -23.22
C ALA A 16 -1.97 11.33 -22.87
N GLY A 17 -2.89 11.45 -21.93
CA GLY A 17 -3.42 12.75 -21.48
C GLY A 17 -2.64 13.38 -20.35
N GLY A 18 -1.58 12.72 -19.86
CA GLY A 18 -0.78 13.23 -18.75
C GLY A 18 -1.34 12.92 -17.37
N ALA A 19 -2.43 12.20 -17.27
CA ALA A 19 -2.99 11.74 -16.01
C ALA A 19 -2.45 10.36 -15.66
N VAL A 20 -2.34 10.07 -14.38
CA VAL A 20 -1.90 8.74 -13.93
C VAL A 20 -2.89 7.68 -14.41
N PHE A 21 -2.36 6.65 -15.08
CA PHE A 21 -3.18 5.52 -15.51
C PHE A 21 -3.80 4.85 -14.29
N TYR A 22 -5.10 4.55 -14.34
CA TYR A 22 -5.85 4.13 -13.15
C TYR A 22 -5.26 2.89 -12.45
N GLY A 23 -4.66 1.98 -13.19
CA GLY A 23 -4.05 0.79 -12.60
C GLY A 23 -2.78 1.09 -11.79
N ASN A 24 -2.12 2.21 -12.04
CA ASN A 24 -0.88 2.56 -11.37
C ASN A 24 -1.08 2.95 -9.90
N TYR A 25 -2.30 3.34 -9.50
CA TYR A 25 -2.58 3.59 -8.09
C TYR A 25 -2.36 2.33 -7.24
N LEU A 26 -2.62 1.16 -7.81
CA LEU A 26 -2.33 -0.10 -7.13
C LEU A 26 -0.84 -0.29 -6.91
N LYS A 27 -0.01 0.11 -7.87
CA LYS A 27 1.45 0.05 -7.71
C LYS A 27 1.93 1.01 -6.62
N PHE A 28 1.39 2.22 -6.59
CA PHE A 28 1.73 3.20 -5.56
C PHE A 28 1.36 2.67 -4.18
N MET A 29 0.19 2.08 -4.05
CA MET A 29 -0.28 1.50 -2.80
C MET A 29 0.59 0.31 -2.39
N GLU A 30 1.02 -0.52 -3.35
CA GLU A 30 1.91 -1.65 -3.07
C GLU A 30 3.23 -1.16 -2.50
N ARG A 31 3.83 -0.13 -3.09
CA ARG A 31 5.09 0.43 -2.60
C ARG A 31 4.95 0.96 -1.18
N ALA A 32 3.86 1.68 -0.91
CA ALA A 32 3.61 2.20 0.43
C ALA A 32 3.42 1.07 1.44
N ARG A 33 2.69 0.00 1.08
CA ARG A 33 2.51 -1.15 1.97
C ARG A 33 3.84 -1.84 2.27
N THR A 34 4.68 -2.00 1.24
CA THR A 34 5.98 -2.64 1.40
C THR A 34 6.85 -1.86 2.38
N GLU A 35 6.89 -0.53 2.24
CA GLU A 35 7.68 0.30 3.15
C GLU A 35 7.04 0.37 4.55
N TRP A 36 5.72 0.34 4.63
CA TRP A 36 5.01 0.29 5.89
C TRP A 36 5.32 -1.00 6.68
N LEU A 37 5.37 -2.13 5.97
CA LEU A 37 5.78 -3.39 6.58
C LEU A 37 7.24 -3.33 7.03
N ARG A 38 8.09 -2.75 6.20
CA ARG A 38 9.53 -2.66 6.49
C ARG A 38 9.80 -1.85 7.75
N VAL A 39 9.13 -0.73 7.97
CA VAL A 39 9.34 0.07 9.19
C VAL A 39 8.87 -0.66 10.45
N GLN A 40 8.06 -1.69 10.30
CA GLN A 40 7.61 -2.53 11.41
C GLN A 40 8.49 -3.77 11.58
N GLY A 41 9.60 -3.83 10.85
CA GLY A 41 10.55 -4.94 10.93
C GLY A 41 10.14 -6.14 10.08
N ILE A 42 9.21 -5.97 9.15
CA ILE A 42 8.73 -7.04 8.30
C ILE A 42 9.23 -6.82 6.87
N GLU A 43 10.15 -7.68 6.44
CA GLU A 43 10.65 -7.66 5.07
C GLU A 43 10.15 -8.91 4.35
N GLN A 44 9.40 -8.74 3.28
CA GLN A 44 8.70 -9.84 2.62
C GLN A 44 9.63 -10.92 2.11
N ARG A 45 10.81 -10.53 1.60
CA ARG A 45 11.79 -11.50 1.14
C ARG A 45 12.29 -12.39 2.27
N GLN A 46 12.57 -11.80 3.43
CA GLN A 46 13.00 -12.55 4.60
C GLN A 46 11.91 -13.48 5.12
N LEU A 47 10.65 -13.04 5.02
CA LEU A 47 9.53 -13.89 5.43
C LEU A 47 9.47 -15.18 4.62
N GLN A 48 9.67 -15.09 3.31
CA GLN A 48 9.69 -16.28 2.46
C GLN A 48 10.82 -17.24 2.88
N GLU A 49 11.99 -16.70 3.15
CA GLU A 49 13.16 -17.50 3.52
C GLU A 49 13.06 -18.11 4.92
N GLN A 50 12.54 -17.36 5.88
CA GLN A 50 12.55 -17.77 7.29
C GLN A 50 11.27 -18.45 7.72
N MET A 51 10.13 -18.06 7.16
CA MET A 51 8.81 -18.51 7.60
C MET A 51 8.12 -19.43 6.58
N GLY A 52 8.68 -19.53 5.38
CA GLY A 52 8.10 -20.37 4.33
C GLY A 52 6.76 -19.90 3.81
N GLY A 53 6.42 -18.63 3.99
CA GLY A 53 5.16 -18.06 3.54
C GLY A 53 5.31 -16.62 3.09
N MET A 54 4.21 -16.04 2.64
CA MET A 54 4.21 -14.68 2.15
C MET A 54 2.82 -14.06 2.21
N PHE A 55 2.77 -12.73 2.17
CA PHE A 55 1.51 -12.02 1.99
C PHE A 55 1.21 -11.88 0.50
N ILE A 56 -0.04 -12.12 0.12
CA ILE A 56 -0.54 -11.82 -1.22
C ILE A 56 -1.80 -10.98 -1.10
N VAL A 57 -2.09 -10.19 -2.12
CA VAL A 57 -3.34 -9.43 -2.18
C VAL A 57 -4.48 -10.38 -2.54
N SER A 58 -5.51 -10.42 -1.69
CA SER A 58 -6.70 -11.24 -1.92
C SER A 58 -7.91 -10.40 -2.35
N HIS A 59 -7.89 -9.10 -2.06
CA HIS A 59 -9.00 -8.22 -2.42
C HIS A 59 -8.48 -6.78 -2.47
N ALA A 60 -8.93 -6.04 -3.47
CA ALA A 60 -8.60 -4.63 -3.61
C ALA A 60 -9.86 -3.87 -4.05
N GLN A 61 -10.14 -2.77 -3.37
CA GLN A 61 -11.26 -1.90 -3.69
C GLN A 61 -10.77 -0.47 -3.66
N LEU A 62 -10.92 0.25 -4.76
CA LEU A 62 -10.46 1.63 -4.89
C LEU A 62 -11.59 2.53 -5.32
N GLU A 63 -11.57 3.75 -4.82
CA GLU A 63 -12.40 4.85 -5.31
C GLU A 63 -11.48 5.93 -5.87
N TYR A 64 -11.73 6.31 -7.11
CA TYR A 64 -10.98 7.34 -7.81
C TYR A 64 -11.76 8.63 -7.74
N LEU A 65 -11.23 9.62 -7.02
CA LEU A 65 -11.92 10.87 -6.76
C LEU A 65 -11.44 11.99 -7.69
N LEU A 66 -10.11 12.14 -7.81
CA LEU A 66 -9.48 13.14 -8.66
C LEU A 66 -8.22 12.54 -9.26
N PRO A 67 -7.85 12.94 -10.47
CA PRO A 67 -6.65 12.38 -11.12
C PRO A 67 -5.37 13.02 -10.57
N ALA A 68 -4.32 12.21 -10.50
CA ALA A 68 -2.96 12.70 -10.35
C ALA A 68 -2.38 12.94 -11.74
N HIS A 69 -1.39 13.82 -11.84
CA HIS A 69 -0.78 14.22 -13.11
C HIS A 69 0.72 14.11 -13.04
N LEU A 70 1.35 14.19 -14.21
CA LEU A 70 2.79 14.20 -14.34
C LEU A 70 3.41 15.23 -13.39
N ASP A 71 4.50 14.85 -12.75
CA ASP A 71 5.27 15.67 -11.81
C ASP A 71 4.60 15.93 -10.46
N ASP A 72 3.37 15.48 -10.25
CA ASP A 72 2.74 15.61 -8.92
C ASP A 72 3.57 14.87 -7.88
N GLN A 73 3.67 15.47 -6.70
CA GLN A 73 4.23 14.83 -5.52
C GLN A 73 3.08 14.24 -4.72
N LEU A 74 3.10 12.93 -4.57
CA LEU A 74 2.04 12.21 -3.88
C LEU A 74 2.49 11.76 -2.49
N LEU A 75 1.53 11.65 -1.58
CA LEU A 75 1.70 10.99 -0.30
C LEU A 75 0.76 9.79 -0.31
N VAL A 76 1.32 8.60 -0.18
CA VAL A 76 0.52 7.38 -0.18
C VAL A 76 0.56 6.80 1.21
N THR A 77 -0.61 6.63 1.82
CA THR A 77 -0.71 6.20 3.20
C THR A 77 -0.90 4.69 3.31
N ALA A 78 -0.62 4.17 4.50
CA ALA A 78 -0.96 2.80 4.86
C ALA A 78 -1.32 2.78 6.34
N GLU A 79 -2.46 2.18 6.65
CA GLU A 79 -2.97 2.10 8.01
C GLU A 79 -3.73 0.79 8.16
N ARG A 80 -3.41 0.03 9.20
CA ARG A 80 -4.14 -1.19 9.47
C ARG A 80 -5.56 -0.85 9.90
N GLN A 81 -6.54 -1.38 9.18
CA GLN A 81 -7.95 -1.19 9.52
C GLN A 81 -8.47 -2.35 10.37
N SER A 82 -8.11 -3.58 9.99
CA SER A 82 -8.51 -4.75 10.76
C SER A 82 -7.47 -5.85 10.62
N LYS A 83 -7.50 -6.80 11.56
CA LYS A 83 -6.55 -7.89 11.62
C LYS A 83 -7.32 -9.18 11.94
N GLY A 84 -7.20 -10.17 11.07
CA GLY A 84 -7.72 -11.52 11.28
C GLY A 84 -6.59 -12.51 11.51
N GLY A 85 -6.94 -13.79 11.63
CA GLY A 85 -5.95 -14.85 11.81
C GLY A 85 -5.10 -15.11 10.58
N ALA A 86 -5.68 -14.93 9.40
CA ALA A 86 -5.02 -15.22 8.13
C ALA A 86 -4.93 -14.00 7.21
N SER A 87 -5.47 -12.85 7.59
CA SER A 87 -5.50 -11.68 6.72
C SER A 87 -5.43 -10.37 7.50
N LEU A 88 -5.03 -9.34 6.78
CA LEU A 88 -5.01 -7.95 7.26
C LEU A 88 -5.74 -7.11 6.23
N THR A 89 -6.52 -6.15 6.69
CA THR A 89 -7.13 -5.13 5.82
C THR A 89 -6.41 -3.81 6.09
N ILE A 90 -5.91 -3.20 5.01
CA ILE A 90 -5.11 -1.99 5.08
C ILE A 90 -5.86 -0.89 4.33
N ARG A 91 -6.11 0.21 5.01
CA ARG A 91 -6.68 1.40 4.39
C ARG A 91 -5.54 2.23 3.84
N GLN A 92 -5.67 2.63 2.58
CA GLN A 92 -4.65 3.42 1.91
C GLN A 92 -5.29 4.59 1.17
N GLN A 93 -4.62 5.72 1.20
CA GLN A 93 -5.04 6.92 0.50
C GLN A 93 -3.89 7.41 -0.37
N VAL A 94 -4.23 7.98 -1.52
CA VAL A 94 -3.27 8.69 -2.36
C VAL A 94 -3.66 10.15 -2.33
N LEU A 95 -2.76 10.98 -1.80
CA LEU A 95 -2.97 12.41 -1.61
C LEU A 95 -1.97 13.16 -2.46
N ARG A 96 -2.40 14.28 -3.08
CA ARG A 96 -1.47 15.17 -3.74
C ARG A 96 -0.95 16.16 -2.71
N ALA A 97 0.38 16.19 -2.53
CA ALA A 97 1.00 17.13 -1.62
C ALA A 97 0.81 18.56 -2.13
N SER A 98 0.64 19.48 -1.19
CA SER A 98 0.51 20.88 -1.53
C SER A 98 1.83 21.46 -2.04
N ALA A 99 1.74 22.31 -3.06
CA ALA A 99 2.91 22.98 -3.62
C ALA A 99 3.45 24.09 -2.71
N ASP A 100 2.72 24.45 -1.67
CA ASP A 100 3.06 25.57 -0.79
C ASP A 100 3.79 25.14 0.49
N GLY A 101 4.43 23.97 0.47
CA GLY A 101 5.22 23.49 1.59
C GLY A 101 4.39 23.02 2.78
N GLY A 102 3.12 22.68 2.55
CA GLY A 102 2.25 22.17 3.60
C GLY A 102 1.34 23.22 4.23
N ALA A 103 1.35 24.44 3.74
CA ALA A 103 0.44 25.49 4.23
C ALA A 103 -1.02 25.14 3.92
N THR A 104 -1.26 24.45 2.80
CA THR A 104 -2.58 23.95 2.42
C THR A 104 -2.63 22.44 2.66
N PRO A 105 -3.75 21.89 3.15
CA PRO A 105 -3.86 20.42 3.31
C PRO A 105 -3.71 19.68 1.98
N PRO A 106 -3.16 18.48 1.99
CA PRO A 106 -3.09 17.65 0.79
C PRO A 106 -4.48 17.34 0.24
N THR A 107 -4.56 17.13 -1.06
CA THR A 107 -5.82 16.81 -1.75
C THR A 107 -5.96 15.31 -1.90
N LEU A 108 -7.08 14.76 -1.43
CA LEU A 108 -7.36 13.33 -1.58
C LEU A 108 -7.71 13.02 -3.03
N LEU A 109 -6.95 12.12 -3.64
CA LEU A 109 -7.13 11.72 -5.04
C LEU A 109 -7.77 10.34 -5.19
N CYS A 110 -7.37 9.40 -4.34
CA CYS A 110 -7.82 8.02 -4.43
C CYS A 110 -7.81 7.41 -3.02
N GLU A 111 -8.76 6.55 -2.76
CA GLU A 111 -8.85 5.86 -1.48
C GLU A 111 -9.10 4.38 -1.74
N GLY A 112 -8.45 3.52 -0.95
CA GLY A 112 -8.57 2.09 -1.13
C GLY A 112 -8.55 1.30 0.14
N LYS A 113 -9.09 0.10 0.03
CA LYS A 113 -8.99 -0.95 1.05
C LYS A 113 -8.36 -2.15 0.40
N ILE A 114 -7.24 -2.58 0.94
CA ILE A 114 -6.47 -3.69 0.38
C ILE A 114 -6.41 -4.77 1.43
N ARG A 115 -6.93 -5.95 1.10
CA ARG A 115 -6.78 -7.09 1.98
C ARG A 115 -5.62 -7.95 1.50
N ILE A 116 -4.68 -8.20 2.40
CA ILE A 116 -3.57 -9.11 2.16
C ILE A 116 -3.78 -10.34 3.02
N GLY A 117 -3.52 -11.51 2.44
CA GLY A 117 -3.65 -12.79 3.12
C GLY A 117 -2.30 -13.47 3.21
N TRP A 118 -2.12 -14.25 4.28
CA TRP A 118 -0.92 -15.06 4.43
C TRP A 118 -1.14 -16.41 3.74
N VAL A 119 -0.16 -16.82 2.95
CA VAL A 119 -0.22 -18.11 2.26
C VAL A 119 1.06 -18.89 2.51
N ASP A 120 0.92 -20.22 2.48
CA ASP A 120 2.07 -21.12 2.46
C ASP A 120 2.80 -20.94 1.13
N GLY A 121 4.11 -20.73 1.18
CA GLY A 121 4.90 -20.42 -0.01
C GLY A 121 5.03 -21.58 -0.99
N THR A 122 4.78 -22.81 -0.55
CA THR A 122 4.85 -24.00 -1.41
C THR A 122 3.52 -24.29 -2.06
N THR A 123 2.43 -24.31 -1.26
CA THR A 123 1.10 -24.70 -1.76
C THR A 123 0.28 -23.52 -2.25
N MET A 124 0.66 -22.29 -1.88
CA MET A 124 -0.08 -21.06 -2.13
C MET A 124 -1.48 -21.05 -1.52
N ARG A 125 -1.69 -21.89 -0.51
CA ARG A 125 -2.96 -21.95 0.21
C ARG A 125 -2.97 -21.02 1.40
N PRO A 126 -4.11 -20.44 1.75
CA PRO A 126 -4.23 -19.61 2.94
C PRO A 126 -3.74 -20.37 4.18
N ALA A 127 -3.01 -19.66 5.02
CA ALA A 127 -2.47 -20.20 6.26
C ALA A 127 -2.55 -19.11 7.33
N ARG A 128 -2.45 -19.52 8.59
CA ARG A 128 -2.47 -18.59 9.70
C ARG A 128 -1.21 -17.73 9.68
N ILE A 129 -1.38 -16.42 9.87
CA ILE A 129 -0.26 -15.49 10.00
C ILE A 129 0.55 -15.90 11.23
N PRO A 130 1.88 -16.11 11.10
CA PRO A 130 2.71 -16.47 12.27
C PRO A 130 2.57 -15.43 13.39
N ASN A 131 2.50 -15.91 14.64
CA ASN A 131 2.37 -15.02 15.80
C ASN A 131 3.47 -13.97 15.86
N ARG A 132 4.68 -14.33 15.48
CA ARG A 132 5.81 -13.40 15.43
C ARG A 132 5.52 -12.20 14.56
N ILE A 133 4.83 -12.40 13.44
CA ILE A 133 4.45 -11.32 12.54
C ILE A 133 3.30 -10.50 13.14
N LEU A 134 2.29 -11.17 13.70
CA LEU A 134 1.16 -10.49 14.33
C LEU A 134 1.59 -9.57 15.46
N GLU A 135 2.64 -9.95 16.18
CA GLU A 135 3.18 -9.15 17.27
C GLU A 135 3.82 -7.84 16.80
N GLN A 136 4.25 -7.77 15.53
CA GLN A 136 4.79 -6.54 14.95
C GLN A 136 3.72 -5.50 14.69
N PHE A 137 2.48 -5.92 14.52
CA PHE A 137 1.34 -5.02 14.30
C PHE A 137 0.73 -4.67 15.64
N SER A 138 1.08 -3.55 16.14
CA SER A 138 0.54 -3.06 17.42
C SER A 138 -0.68 -2.17 17.22
#